data_b3b82ed1a32dfe222832f2ba9935b460
#
_entry.id   b3b82ed1a32dfe222832f2ba9935b460
#
_cell.length_a   1.000
_cell.length_b   1.000
_cell.length_c   1.000
_cell.angle_alpha   90.00
_cell.angle_beta   90.00
_cell.angle_gamma   90.00
#
_symmetry.space_group_name_H-M   'P 1'
#
loop_
_entity.id
_entity.type
_entity.pdbx_description
1 polymer ?
#
loop_
_entity_poly.entity_id
_entity_poly.type
_entity_poly.pdbx_seq_one_letter_code
_entity_poly.pdbx_strand_id
1 'polypeptide(L)'
;MTMTVLTVDDSRTMREMLRLALADAGFRVVQAEDGIHGLEVLQAEPERPQVIVTDINMPRMDGFGFIEEVRGDARYRGIPILVLTTESDAEKKNRARMAGATGWIVKPFNPVKLVDAIRRVAA
;
A
#
# COMPACT_ATOMS: atom_id res chain seq x y z
N MET A 1 1.17 -9.75 -18.72
CA MET A 1 0.99 -8.33 -18.37
C MET A 1 1.67 -8.01 -17.05
N THR A 2 2.29 -6.86 -16.96
CA THR A 2 2.99 -6.44 -15.75
C THR A 2 1.99 -5.87 -14.73
N MET A 3 2.03 -6.41 -13.53
CA MET A 3 1.22 -5.93 -12.42
C MET A 3 1.84 -4.66 -11.84
N THR A 4 1.02 -3.65 -11.57
CA THR A 4 1.45 -2.39 -10.95
C THR A 4 1.09 -2.37 -9.48
N VAL A 5 2.05 -2.00 -8.63
CA VAL A 5 1.87 -1.85 -7.19
C VAL A 5 2.14 -0.39 -6.83
N LEU A 6 1.21 0.23 -6.11
CA LEU A 6 1.41 1.55 -5.51
C LEU A 6 1.93 1.36 -4.08
N THR A 7 3.06 1.96 -3.77
CA THR A 7 3.59 1.99 -2.40
C THR A 7 3.46 3.39 -1.83
N VAL A 8 2.96 3.49 -0.59
CA VAL A 8 2.76 4.76 0.11
C VAL A 8 3.50 4.68 1.44
N ASP A 9 4.58 5.44 1.58
CA ASP A 9 5.42 5.43 2.77
C ASP A 9 6.22 6.73 2.83
N ASP A 10 6.26 7.38 3.98
CA ASP A 10 6.98 8.64 4.14
C ASP A 10 8.49 8.46 4.26
N SER A 11 8.96 7.26 4.54
CA SER A 11 10.39 6.94 4.62
C SER A 11 10.97 6.73 3.23
N ARG A 12 11.89 7.60 2.84
CA ARG A 12 12.61 7.47 1.55
C ARG A 12 13.35 6.13 1.47
N THR A 13 14.00 5.73 2.57
CA THR A 13 14.74 4.47 2.63
C THR A 13 13.80 3.30 2.42
N MET A 14 12.67 3.30 3.08
CA MET A 14 11.69 2.23 2.93
C MET A 14 11.11 2.17 1.51
N ARG A 15 10.80 3.35 0.92
CA ARG A 15 10.33 3.39 -0.47
C ARG A 15 11.33 2.75 -1.42
N GLU A 16 12.62 3.03 -1.23
CA GLU A 16 13.67 2.46 -2.07
C GLU A 16 13.81 0.96 -1.87
N MET A 17 13.74 0.48 -0.63
CA MET A 17 13.78 -0.96 -0.33
C MET A 17 12.61 -1.69 -0.98
N LEU A 18 11.40 -1.11 -0.88
CA LEU A 18 10.20 -1.68 -1.51
C LEU A 18 10.33 -1.68 -3.03
N ARG A 19 10.81 -0.58 -3.61
CA ARG A 19 10.98 -0.47 -5.06
C ARG A 19 11.90 -1.55 -5.57
N LEU A 20 13.04 -1.75 -4.93
CA LEU A 20 14.01 -2.77 -5.34
C LEU A 20 13.42 -4.18 -5.24
N ALA A 21 12.79 -4.49 -4.11
CA ALA A 21 12.21 -5.82 -3.89
C ALA A 21 11.09 -6.13 -4.89
N LEU A 22 10.23 -5.16 -5.14
CA LEU A 22 9.06 -5.37 -6.01
C LEU A 22 9.46 -5.34 -7.51
N ALA A 23 10.36 -4.44 -7.88
CA ALA A 23 10.86 -4.41 -9.26
C ALA A 23 11.63 -5.70 -9.61
N ASP A 24 12.42 -6.22 -8.66
CA ASP A 24 13.14 -7.49 -8.82
C ASP A 24 12.17 -8.65 -9.04
N ALA A 25 10.99 -8.59 -8.44
CA ALA A 25 9.94 -9.60 -8.62
C ALA A 25 9.12 -9.41 -9.90
N GLY A 26 9.40 -8.39 -10.70
CA GLY A 26 8.73 -8.15 -11.98
C GLY A 26 7.56 -7.20 -11.93
N PHE A 27 7.30 -6.53 -10.79
CA PHE A 27 6.22 -5.55 -10.68
C PHE A 27 6.65 -4.19 -11.19
N ARG A 28 5.70 -3.45 -11.79
CA ARG A 28 5.86 -2.02 -12.00
C ARG A 28 5.50 -1.32 -10.69
N VAL A 29 6.38 -0.44 -10.22
CA VAL A 29 6.19 0.22 -8.92
C VAL A 29 5.94 1.70 -9.13
N VAL A 30 4.84 2.22 -8.58
CA VAL A 30 4.60 3.66 -8.45
C VAL A 30 4.61 3.99 -6.96
N GLN A 31 5.08 5.18 -6.62
CA GLN A 31 5.38 5.53 -5.24
C GLN A 31 4.71 6.83 -4.83
N ALA A 32 4.36 6.91 -3.54
CA ALA A 32 3.86 8.14 -2.91
C ALA A 32 4.45 8.25 -1.51
N GLU A 33 4.56 9.48 -1.00
CA GLU A 33 5.20 9.74 0.29
C GLU A 33 4.23 9.93 1.45
N ASP A 34 2.94 10.07 1.17
CA ASP A 34 1.88 10.16 2.19
C ASP A 34 0.52 9.89 1.55
N GLY A 35 -0.54 9.94 2.37
CA GLY A 35 -1.89 9.64 1.88
C GLY A 35 -2.41 10.61 0.83
N ILE A 36 -2.12 11.91 0.98
CA ILE A 36 -2.54 12.92 -0.01
C ILE A 36 -1.83 12.66 -1.34
N HIS A 37 -0.51 12.47 -1.31
CA HIS A 37 0.27 12.14 -2.50
C HIS A 37 -0.20 10.83 -3.13
N GLY A 38 -0.56 9.85 -2.29
CA GLY A 38 -1.12 8.58 -2.78
C GLY A 38 -2.38 8.76 -3.60
N LEU A 39 -3.30 9.63 -3.16
CA LEU A 39 -4.51 9.95 -3.90
C LEU A 39 -4.19 10.66 -5.21
N GLU A 40 -3.24 11.58 -5.20
CA GLU A 40 -2.78 12.28 -6.41
C GLU A 40 -2.20 11.31 -7.43
N VAL A 41 -1.38 10.37 -6.97
CA VAL A 41 -0.78 9.34 -7.84
C VAL A 41 -1.86 8.44 -8.45
N LEU A 42 -2.85 8.04 -7.67
CA LEU A 42 -3.97 7.23 -8.18
C LEU A 42 -4.72 7.95 -9.30
N GLN A 43 -4.95 9.26 -9.13
CA GLN A 43 -5.65 10.06 -10.15
C GLN A 43 -4.81 10.27 -11.40
N ALA A 44 -3.50 10.35 -11.26
CA ALA A 44 -2.59 10.59 -12.38
C ALA A 44 -2.29 9.33 -13.20
N GLU A 45 -2.41 8.14 -12.60
CA GLU A 45 -2.14 6.90 -13.31
C GLU A 45 -3.25 6.59 -14.31
N PRO A 46 -2.90 6.30 -15.58
CA PRO A 46 -3.90 5.98 -16.61
C PRO A 46 -4.64 4.68 -16.30
N GLU A 47 -3.98 3.74 -15.63
CA GLU A 47 -4.59 2.49 -15.18
C GLU A 47 -4.38 2.36 -13.68
N ARG A 48 -5.43 1.95 -12.95
CA ARG A 48 -5.33 1.77 -11.51
C ARG A 48 -4.36 0.62 -11.19
N PRO A 49 -3.60 0.72 -10.08
CA PRO A 49 -2.74 -0.38 -9.66
C PRO A 49 -3.57 -1.59 -9.22
N GLN A 50 -2.96 -2.76 -9.30
CA GLN A 50 -3.59 -4.00 -8.84
C GLN A 50 -3.55 -4.17 -7.33
N VAL A 51 -2.55 -3.56 -6.66
CA VAL A 51 -2.38 -3.65 -5.22
C VAL A 51 -1.81 -2.34 -4.70
N ILE A 52 -2.23 -1.95 -3.50
CA ILE A 52 -1.65 -0.82 -2.77
C ILE A 52 -0.97 -1.37 -1.51
N VAL A 53 0.25 -0.92 -1.24
CA VAL A 53 0.97 -1.20 0.01
C VAL A 53 1.18 0.14 0.70
N THR A 54 0.64 0.32 1.90
CA THR A 54 0.70 1.61 2.60
C THR A 54 1.17 1.46 4.05
N ASP A 55 1.97 2.44 4.51
CA ASP A 55 2.22 2.60 5.94
C ASP A 55 1.02 3.32 6.58
N ILE A 56 1.03 3.39 7.90
CA ILE A 56 0.00 4.07 8.71
C ILE A 56 0.47 5.46 9.13
N ASN A 57 1.68 5.57 9.68
CA ASN A 57 2.18 6.83 10.23
C ASN A 57 2.83 7.68 9.15
N MET A 58 2.08 8.65 8.62
CA MET A 58 2.53 9.53 7.55
C MET A 58 2.02 10.95 7.79
N PRO A 59 2.76 11.98 7.32
CA PRO A 59 2.28 13.37 7.44
C PRO A 59 1.12 13.64 6.48
N ARG A 60 0.43 14.73 6.68
CA ARG A 60 -0.70 15.27 5.92
C ARG A 60 -1.94 14.37 5.95
N MET A 61 -1.81 13.11 5.59
CA MET A 61 -2.89 12.12 5.68
C MET A 61 -2.24 10.77 6.02
N ASP A 62 -2.67 10.17 7.13
CA ASP A 62 -2.15 8.86 7.55
C ASP A 62 -2.79 7.71 6.74
N GLY A 63 -2.33 6.50 7.04
CA GLY A 63 -2.80 5.31 6.34
C GLY A 63 -4.27 5.01 6.53
N PHE A 64 -4.81 5.31 7.71
CA PHE A 64 -6.25 5.11 7.96
C PHE A 64 -7.08 6.03 7.08
N GLY A 65 -6.73 7.32 7.03
CA GLY A 65 -7.42 8.28 6.18
C GLY A 65 -7.30 7.94 4.70
N PHE A 66 -6.10 7.50 4.29
CA PHE A 66 -5.86 7.09 2.90
C PHE A 66 -6.74 5.89 2.52
N ILE A 67 -6.80 4.86 3.37
CA ILE A 67 -7.63 3.68 3.12
C ILE A 67 -9.11 4.07 3.00
N GLU A 68 -9.60 4.92 3.91
CA GLU A 68 -10.98 5.38 3.89
C GLU A 68 -11.30 6.12 2.60
N GLU A 69 -10.41 7.01 2.13
CA GLU A 69 -10.60 7.75 0.88
C GLU A 69 -10.61 6.82 -0.34
N VAL A 70 -9.71 5.84 -0.38
CA VAL A 70 -9.66 4.85 -1.47
C VAL A 70 -10.97 4.04 -1.51
N ARG A 71 -11.44 3.59 -0.35
CA ARG A 71 -12.67 2.79 -0.26
C ARG A 71 -13.92 3.62 -0.56
N GLY A 72 -13.88 4.92 -0.31
CA GLY A 72 -14.99 5.82 -0.63
C GLY A 72 -15.10 6.19 -2.11
N ASP A 73 -14.07 5.91 -2.90
CA ASP A 73 -14.06 6.22 -4.33
C ASP A 73 -14.35 4.96 -5.15
N ALA A 74 -15.44 4.98 -5.90
CA ALA A 74 -15.88 3.81 -6.69
C ALA A 74 -14.82 3.32 -7.68
N ARG A 75 -13.95 4.23 -8.17
CA ARG A 75 -12.89 3.87 -9.12
C ARG A 75 -11.84 2.95 -8.50
N TYR A 76 -11.62 3.05 -7.20
CA TYR A 76 -10.52 2.37 -6.49
C TYR A 76 -10.98 1.38 -5.42
N ARG A 77 -12.29 1.29 -5.21
CA ARG A 77 -12.88 0.52 -4.10
C ARG A 77 -12.45 -0.95 -4.07
N GLY A 78 -12.23 -1.53 -5.24
CA GLY A 78 -11.86 -2.95 -5.35
C GLY A 78 -10.37 -3.25 -5.27
N ILE A 79 -9.50 -2.24 -5.13
CA ILE A 79 -8.07 -2.47 -5.08
C ILE A 79 -7.68 -3.06 -3.73
N PRO A 80 -7.02 -4.23 -3.67
CA PRO A 80 -6.53 -4.76 -2.39
C PRO A 80 -5.50 -3.82 -1.77
N ILE A 81 -5.60 -3.63 -0.45
CA ILE A 81 -4.69 -2.76 0.31
C ILE A 81 -4.00 -3.58 1.39
N LEU A 82 -2.68 -3.67 1.34
CA LEU A 82 -1.86 -4.24 2.39
C LEU A 82 -1.22 -3.12 3.20
N VAL A 83 -1.36 -3.18 4.52
CA VAL A 83 -0.66 -2.26 5.42
C VAL A 83 0.70 -2.86 5.73
N LEU A 84 1.76 -2.04 5.59
CA LEU A 84 3.13 -2.42 5.95
C LEU A 84 3.66 -1.35 6.90
N THR A 85 3.80 -1.68 8.17
CA THR A 85 4.05 -0.71 9.24
C THR A 85 4.83 -1.31 10.39
N THR A 86 5.48 -0.46 11.21
CA THR A 86 6.10 -0.88 12.46
C THR A 86 5.08 -1.12 13.57
N GLU A 87 3.84 -0.68 13.38
CA GLU A 87 2.79 -0.84 14.38
C GLU A 87 2.33 -2.30 14.47
N SER A 88 2.21 -2.81 15.70
CA SER A 88 1.73 -4.18 15.94
C SER A 88 0.53 -4.20 16.89
N ASP A 89 0.00 -3.04 17.27
CA ASP A 89 -1.13 -2.87 18.16
C ASP A 89 -2.40 -3.46 17.55
N ALA A 90 -3.06 -4.34 18.30
CA ALA A 90 -4.28 -5.01 17.86
C ALA A 90 -5.42 -4.02 17.55
N GLU A 91 -5.53 -2.91 18.28
CA GLU A 91 -6.56 -1.90 18.05
C GLU A 91 -6.34 -1.20 16.71
N LYS A 92 -5.10 -0.85 16.40
CA LYS A 92 -4.76 -0.21 15.13
C LYS A 92 -4.95 -1.16 13.96
N LYS A 93 -4.56 -2.42 14.13
CA LYS A 93 -4.78 -3.46 13.13
C LYS A 93 -6.27 -3.63 12.84
N ASN A 94 -7.09 -3.69 13.89
CA ASN A 94 -8.54 -3.79 13.74
C ASN A 94 -9.12 -2.53 13.07
N ARG A 95 -8.63 -1.35 13.44
CA ARG A 95 -9.05 -0.09 12.83
C ARG A 95 -8.76 -0.06 11.34
N ALA A 96 -7.59 -0.55 10.91
CA ALA A 96 -7.24 -0.63 9.50
C ALA A 96 -8.18 -1.58 8.75
N ARG A 97 -8.47 -2.74 9.35
CA ARG A 97 -9.40 -3.71 8.76
C ARG A 97 -10.79 -3.11 8.60
N MET A 98 -11.28 -2.38 9.62
CA MET A 98 -12.59 -1.72 9.58
C MET A 98 -12.63 -0.61 8.54
N ALA A 99 -11.50 0.06 8.29
CA ALA A 99 -11.39 1.06 7.23
C ALA A 99 -11.38 0.44 5.83
N GLY A 100 -11.08 -0.86 5.73
CA GLY A 100 -11.09 -1.59 4.47
C GLY A 100 -9.76 -2.18 4.03
N ALA A 101 -8.76 -2.27 4.93
CA ALA A 101 -7.50 -2.92 4.61
C ALA A 101 -7.70 -4.43 4.41
N THR A 102 -6.98 -4.99 3.45
CA THR A 102 -7.03 -6.41 3.12
C THR A 102 -6.10 -7.24 4.00
N GLY A 103 -4.95 -6.68 4.38
CA GLY A 103 -3.98 -7.38 5.21
C GLY A 103 -3.07 -6.42 5.96
N TRP A 104 -2.31 -6.96 6.90
CA TRP A 104 -1.43 -6.19 7.79
C TRP A 104 -0.12 -6.94 7.95
N ILE A 105 0.99 -6.26 7.61
CA ILE A 105 2.34 -6.81 7.70
C ILE A 105 3.19 -5.88 8.57
N VAL A 106 3.91 -6.45 9.53
CA VAL A 106 4.77 -5.68 10.44
C VAL A 106 6.19 -5.62 9.87
N LYS A 107 6.78 -4.41 9.87
CA LYS A 107 8.17 -4.19 9.47
C LYS A 107 9.13 -4.77 10.54
N PRO A 108 10.32 -5.23 10.19
CA PRO A 108 10.87 -5.28 8.83
C PRO A 108 10.21 -6.37 8.00
N PHE A 109 10.08 -6.13 6.69
CA PHE A 109 9.43 -7.10 5.82
C PHE A 109 10.44 -8.11 5.23
N ASN A 110 9.94 -9.31 4.98
CA ASN A 110 10.67 -10.31 4.20
C ASN A 110 10.23 -10.17 2.74
N PRO A 111 11.17 -9.91 1.79
CA PRO A 111 10.79 -9.68 0.39
C PRO A 111 9.99 -10.81 -0.24
N VAL A 112 10.35 -12.06 0.02
CA VAL A 112 9.64 -13.22 -0.54
C VAL A 112 8.21 -13.28 -0.01
N LYS A 113 8.04 -13.12 1.30
CA LYS A 113 6.72 -13.14 1.93
C LYS A 113 5.85 -11.98 1.49
N LEU A 114 6.44 -10.80 1.32
CA LEU A 114 5.70 -9.63 0.84
C LEU A 114 5.21 -9.85 -0.58
N VAL A 115 6.07 -10.33 -1.47
CA VAL A 115 5.70 -10.64 -2.86
C VAL A 115 4.59 -11.70 -2.91
N ASP A 116 4.70 -12.74 -2.09
CA ASP A 116 3.68 -13.78 -2.01
C ASP A 116 2.33 -13.21 -1.54
N ALA A 117 2.35 -12.34 -0.53
CA ALA A 117 1.15 -11.68 -0.03
C ALA A 117 0.50 -10.80 -1.12
N ILE A 118 1.31 -10.04 -1.85
CA ILE A 118 0.82 -9.19 -2.95
C ILE A 118 0.16 -10.04 -4.02
N ARG A 119 0.80 -11.11 -4.45
CA ARG A 119 0.25 -12.00 -5.48
C ARG A 119 -1.04 -12.68 -5.02
N ARG A 120 -1.11 -13.03 -3.75
CA ARG A 120 -2.29 -13.69 -3.18
C ARG A 120 -3.51 -12.75 -3.16
N VAL A 121 -3.34 -11.50 -2.73
CA VAL A 121 -4.46 -10.56 -2.67
C VAL A 121 -4.87 -10.03 -4.04
N ALA A 122 -3.96 -10.04 -5.00
CA ALA A 122 -4.23 -9.60 -6.36
C ALA A 122 -4.93 -10.68 -7.22
N ALA A 123 -4.93 -11.90 -6.77
CA ALA A 123 -5.50 -13.01 -7.51
C ALA A 123 -7.03 -12.95 -7.63
#